data_d7522037a447710115cdccca90e52c2a
#
_entry.id   d7522037a447710115cdccca90e52c2a
#
_cell.length_a   1.000
_cell.length_b   1.000
_cell.length_c   1.000
_cell.angle_alpha   90.00
_cell.angle_beta   90.00
_cell.angle_gamma   90.00
#
_symmetry.space_group_name_H-M   'P 1'
#
loop_
_entity.id
_entity.type
_entity.pdbx_description
1 polymer ?
#
loop_
_entity_poly.entity_id
_entity_poly.type
_entity_poly.pdbx_seq_one_letter_code
_entity_poly.pdbx_strand_id
1 'polypeptide(L)'
;GMDRPLMEFFVQPPALLEVNGAYVPNPAAENVRNQQLGHAYWLQMIIGKDRRWINMFIMNRPGRVVDGLPVYPEYIPEIHGIKRKLSAIPGMTILLPMDFGLSPAAVPMQVSPRGTLLVLGECCTLNRSMGIRTFARDVLPPYLVNKFGRDRKYRVIGDPAGQHRAE
;
A
#
# COMPACT_ATOMS: atom_id res chain seq x y z
N GLY A 1 23.28 11.96 -31.65
CA GLY A 1 23.43 11.17 -30.45
C GLY A 1 22.26 10.23 -30.37
N MET A 2 22.51 8.91 -30.39
CA MET A 2 21.46 7.90 -30.18
C MET A 2 20.99 8.02 -28.74
N ASP A 3 19.71 8.35 -28.53
CA ASP A 3 19.04 8.25 -27.25
C ASP A 3 19.01 6.77 -26.81
N ARG A 4 19.94 6.38 -25.96
CA ARG A 4 19.85 5.09 -25.26
C ARG A 4 18.72 5.20 -24.24
N PRO A 5 17.79 4.25 -24.20
CA PRO A 5 16.76 4.23 -23.17
C PRO A 5 17.44 4.22 -21.79
N LEU A 6 16.94 5.06 -20.88
CA LEU A 6 17.43 5.19 -19.49
C LEU A 6 17.30 3.92 -18.66
N MET A 7 16.52 2.94 -19.12
CA MET A 7 16.30 1.65 -18.48
C MET A 7 16.15 0.55 -19.56
N GLU A 8 16.83 -0.56 -19.35
CA GLU A 8 16.61 -1.81 -20.09
C GLU A 8 15.79 -2.77 -19.21
N PHE A 9 14.73 -3.33 -19.77
CA PHE A 9 13.93 -4.34 -19.08
C PHE A 9 14.31 -5.72 -19.57
N PHE A 10 14.76 -6.57 -18.66
CA PHE A 10 15.01 -7.97 -18.96
C PHE A 10 13.78 -8.78 -18.51
N VAL A 11 13.18 -9.51 -19.46
CA VAL A 11 12.08 -10.42 -19.18
C VAL A 11 12.59 -11.83 -19.26
N GLN A 12 12.68 -12.51 -18.13
CA GLN A 12 13.04 -13.92 -18.13
C GLN A 12 11.90 -14.77 -18.67
N PRO A 13 12.16 -15.72 -19.59
CA PRO A 13 11.14 -16.64 -20.07
C PRO A 13 10.49 -17.40 -18.91
N PRO A 14 9.17 -17.54 -18.87
CA PRO A 14 8.47 -18.25 -17.79
C PRO A 14 8.80 -19.74 -17.83
N ALA A 15 8.71 -20.42 -16.68
CA ALA A 15 8.94 -21.85 -16.58
C ALA A 15 7.89 -22.70 -17.31
N LEU A 16 6.68 -22.20 -17.40
CA LEU A 16 5.54 -22.85 -18.05
C LEU A 16 4.95 -21.95 -19.13
N LEU A 17 4.28 -22.57 -20.11
CA LEU A 17 3.45 -21.91 -21.13
C LEU A 17 1.98 -22.30 -20.91
N GLU A 18 1.07 -21.40 -21.25
CA GLU A 18 -0.36 -21.70 -21.29
C GLU A 18 -0.76 -22.02 -22.74
N VAL A 19 -1.15 -23.25 -23.00
CA VAL A 19 -1.59 -23.75 -24.31
C VAL A 19 -2.98 -24.34 -24.18
N ASN A 20 -3.97 -23.76 -24.84
CA ASN A 20 -5.37 -24.22 -24.81
C ASN A 20 -5.94 -24.36 -23.38
N GLY A 21 -5.55 -23.46 -22.47
CA GLY A 21 -6.00 -23.48 -21.07
C GLY A 21 -5.26 -24.46 -20.15
N ALA A 22 -4.30 -25.21 -20.68
CA ALA A 22 -3.42 -26.08 -19.92
C ALA A 22 -2.02 -25.47 -19.76
N TYR A 23 -1.36 -25.75 -18.64
CA TYR A 23 0.01 -25.32 -18.38
C TYR A 23 0.98 -26.44 -18.78
N VAL A 24 1.89 -26.13 -19.69
CA VAL A 24 2.90 -27.07 -20.22
C VAL A 24 4.30 -26.54 -20.01
N PRO A 25 5.32 -27.39 -19.94
CA PRO A 25 6.73 -26.98 -19.86
C PRO A 25 7.12 -25.99 -20.95
N ASN A 26 7.86 -24.93 -20.58
CA ASN A 26 8.44 -24.00 -21.53
C ASN A 26 9.87 -24.44 -21.87
N PRO A 27 10.16 -24.84 -23.11
CA PRO A 27 11.52 -25.25 -23.50
C PRO A 27 12.53 -24.09 -23.49
N ALA A 28 12.07 -22.84 -23.53
CA ALA A 28 12.90 -21.65 -23.48
C ALA A 28 13.20 -21.19 -22.03
N ALA A 29 12.70 -21.88 -21.01
CA ALA A 29 12.95 -21.52 -19.61
C ALA A 29 14.41 -21.76 -19.22
N GLU A 30 15.08 -20.72 -18.72
CA GLU A 30 16.53 -20.77 -18.44
C GLU A 30 16.87 -21.45 -17.11
N ASN A 31 16.11 -21.21 -16.06
CA ASN A 31 16.45 -21.63 -14.69
C ASN A 31 15.90 -23.00 -14.26
N VAL A 32 15.23 -23.72 -15.16
CA VAL A 32 14.62 -25.01 -14.83
C VAL A 32 15.65 -26.08 -14.47
N ARG A 33 16.84 -26.00 -15.08
CA ARG A 33 17.95 -26.94 -14.83
C ARG A 33 18.50 -26.90 -13.39
N ASN A 34 18.27 -25.78 -12.69
CA ASN A 34 18.73 -25.61 -11.30
C ASN A 34 17.74 -26.19 -10.29
N GLN A 35 16.58 -26.67 -10.73
CA GLN A 35 15.58 -27.31 -9.89
C GLN A 35 15.70 -28.82 -9.96
N GLN A 36 15.77 -29.50 -8.82
CA GLN A 36 15.92 -30.96 -8.77
C GLN A 36 14.80 -31.70 -9.53
N LEU A 37 13.58 -31.16 -9.49
CA LEU A 37 12.40 -31.71 -10.18
C LEU A 37 12.16 -31.10 -11.57
N GLY A 38 13.05 -30.22 -12.04
CA GLY A 38 12.88 -29.53 -13.31
C GLY A 38 11.50 -28.86 -13.44
N HIS A 39 10.84 -29.02 -14.58
CA HIS A 39 9.51 -28.46 -14.82
C HIS A 39 8.43 -29.02 -13.88
N ALA A 40 8.59 -30.24 -13.34
CA ALA A 40 7.62 -30.82 -12.42
C ALA A 40 7.45 -29.99 -11.14
N TYR A 41 8.50 -29.33 -10.68
CA TYR A 41 8.43 -28.36 -9.57
C TYR A 41 7.40 -27.25 -9.83
N TRP A 42 7.46 -26.65 -11.02
CA TRP A 42 6.56 -25.57 -11.40
C TRP A 42 5.11 -26.04 -11.62
N LEU A 43 4.95 -27.25 -12.17
CA LEU A 43 3.61 -27.85 -12.33
C LEU A 43 2.97 -28.17 -10.97
N GLN A 44 3.75 -28.57 -9.98
CA GLN A 44 3.25 -28.77 -8.61
C GLN A 44 2.89 -27.43 -7.93
N MET A 45 3.67 -26.38 -8.16
CA MET A 45 3.40 -25.08 -7.55
C MET A 45 2.08 -24.45 -7.98
N ILE A 46 1.59 -24.73 -9.18
CA ILE A 46 0.33 -24.16 -9.68
C ILE A 46 -0.92 -24.88 -9.16
N ILE A 47 -0.77 -26.04 -8.52
CA ILE A 47 -1.91 -26.81 -7.99
C ILE A 47 -2.63 -25.97 -6.93
N GLY A 48 -3.93 -25.76 -7.10
CA GLY A 48 -4.77 -25.00 -6.17
C GLY A 48 -4.53 -23.47 -6.19
N LYS A 49 -3.70 -22.96 -7.12
CA LYS A 49 -3.51 -21.51 -7.30
C LYS A 49 -4.46 -20.97 -8.35
N ASP A 50 -4.92 -19.73 -8.13
CA ASP A 50 -5.73 -19.05 -9.11
C ASP A 50 -4.90 -18.57 -10.32
N ARG A 51 -5.60 -18.25 -11.41
CA ARG A 51 -4.96 -17.84 -12.67
C ARG A 51 -4.14 -16.55 -12.53
N ARG A 52 -4.50 -15.64 -11.62
CA ARG A 52 -3.78 -14.37 -11.41
C ARG A 52 -2.43 -14.64 -10.74
N TRP A 53 -2.45 -15.47 -9.70
CA TRP A 53 -1.23 -15.90 -9.03
C TRP A 53 -0.27 -16.59 -10.01
N ILE A 54 -0.79 -17.52 -10.82
CA ILE A 54 0.00 -18.23 -11.83
C ILE A 54 0.60 -17.25 -12.85
N ASN A 55 -0.19 -16.30 -13.35
CA ASN A 55 0.29 -15.30 -14.29
C ASN A 55 1.44 -14.47 -13.73
N MET A 56 1.37 -14.06 -12.47
CA MET A 56 2.41 -13.22 -11.86
C MET A 56 3.68 -14.00 -11.50
N PHE A 57 3.51 -15.12 -10.79
CA PHE A 57 4.64 -15.81 -10.15
C PHE A 57 5.25 -16.91 -11.02
N ILE A 58 4.51 -17.44 -11.98
CA ILE A 58 4.97 -18.52 -12.84
C ILE A 58 5.18 -18.07 -14.28
N MET A 59 4.27 -17.23 -14.79
CA MET A 59 4.28 -16.78 -16.17
C MET A 59 5.05 -15.47 -16.39
N ASN A 60 5.59 -14.86 -15.32
CA ASN A 60 6.30 -13.58 -15.34
C ASN A 60 5.53 -12.45 -16.06
N ARG A 61 4.20 -12.50 -16.03
CA ARG A 61 3.34 -11.50 -16.65
C ARG A 61 3.14 -10.34 -15.67
N PRO A 62 3.25 -9.08 -16.13
CA PRO A 62 2.87 -7.95 -15.31
C PRO A 62 1.42 -8.14 -14.84
N GLY A 63 1.22 -8.15 -13.54
CA GLY A 63 -0.10 -8.27 -12.94
C GLY A 63 -0.31 -7.18 -11.91
N ARG A 64 -1.53 -6.70 -11.77
CA ARG A 64 -1.91 -6.00 -10.54
C ARG A 64 -2.20 -7.06 -9.50
N VAL A 65 -1.47 -7.03 -8.39
CA VAL A 65 -1.87 -7.74 -7.18
C VAL A 65 -3.14 -7.05 -6.69
N VAL A 66 -4.28 -7.57 -7.10
CA VAL A 66 -5.56 -7.28 -6.46
C VAL A 66 -5.89 -8.50 -5.61
N ASP A 67 -4.90 -8.96 -4.85
CA ASP A 67 -5.07 -10.02 -3.87
C ASP A 67 -5.20 -9.38 -2.51
N GLY A 68 -6.38 -9.03 -2.22
CA GLY A 68 -6.86 -8.75 -0.91
C GLY A 68 -8.36 -8.61 -1.03
N LEU A 69 -9.07 -9.32 -0.22
CA LEU A 69 -10.37 -8.84 0.18
C LEU A 69 -10.16 -7.39 0.60
N PRO A 70 -10.98 -6.43 0.14
CA PRO A 70 -10.85 -5.06 0.58
C PRO A 70 -10.81 -5.05 2.11
N VAL A 71 -9.87 -4.31 2.69
CA VAL A 71 -9.73 -4.19 4.16
C VAL A 71 -11.06 -3.76 4.80
N TYR A 72 -11.84 -3.00 4.05
CA TYR A 72 -13.18 -2.54 4.40
C TYR A 72 -14.13 -2.88 3.25
N PRO A 73 -14.69 -4.11 3.20
CA PRO A 73 -15.61 -4.52 2.14
C PRO A 73 -16.90 -3.68 2.12
N GLU A 74 -17.26 -3.08 3.25
CA GLU A 74 -18.42 -2.21 3.39
C GLU A 74 -18.18 -0.78 2.85
N TYR A 75 -16.93 -0.44 2.48
CA TYR A 75 -16.63 0.87 1.94
C TYR A 75 -17.16 1.01 0.50
N ILE A 76 -18.13 1.88 0.35
CA ILE A 76 -18.74 2.23 -0.93
C ILE A 76 -18.35 3.67 -1.25
N PRO A 77 -17.51 3.92 -2.28
CA PRO A 77 -17.01 5.27 -2.60
C PRO A 77 -18.11 6.30 -2.82
N GLU A 78 -19.25 5.90 -3.39
CA GLU A 78 -20.39 6.76 -3.69
C GLU A 78 -21.12 7.22 -2.44
N ILE A 79 -21.09 6.41 -1.38
CA ILE A 79 -21.76 6.69 -0.09
C ILE A 79 -20.79 7.32 0.90
N HIS A 80 -19.60 6.77 1.03
CA HIS A 80 -18.62 7.16 2.04
C HIS A 80 -17.64 8.22 1.53
N GLY A 81 -17.49 8.35 0.21
CA GLY A 81 -16.66 9.36 -0.42
C GLY A 81 -17.40 10.70 -0.55
N ILE A 82 -16.77 11.78 -0.11
CA ILE A 82 -17.33 13.13 -0.26
C ILE A 82 -16.54 13.88 -1.33
N LYS A 83 -17.24 14.34 -2.38
CA LYS A 83 -16.63 15.09 -3.50
C LYS A 83 -16.18 16.50 -3.11
N ARG A 84 -16.69 17.05 -2.01
CA ARG A 84 -16.35 18.38 -1.50
C ARG A 84 -15.27 18.30 -0.41
N LYS A 85 -14.45 19.32 -0.31
CA LYS A 85 -13.47 19.44 0.79
C LYS A 85 -14.21 19.59 2.12
N LEU A 86 -13.89 18.73 3.08
CA LEU A 86 -14.41 18.82 4.44
C LEU A 86 -13.66 19.89 5.23
N SER A 87 -14.40 20.67 6.01
CA SER A 87 -13.85 21.59 7.00
C SER A 87 -14.02 21.01 8.41
N ALA A 88 -13.05 21.27 9.27
CA ALA A 88 -13.15 20.87 10.67
C ALA A 88 -14.27 21.62 11.38
N ILE A 89 -15.06 20.91 12.17
CA ILE A 89 -16.12 21.48 13.00
C ILE A 89 -15.47 22.38 14.06
N PRO A 90 -15.88 23.66 14.16
CA PRO A 90 -15.34 24.57 15.15
C PRO A 90 -15.55 24.08 16.58
N GLY A 91 -14.58 24.33 17.47
CA GLY A 91 -14.67 23.97 18.89
C GLY A 91 -14.49 22.48 19.22
N MET A 92 -14.53 21.60 18.22
CA MET A 92 -14.32 20.16 18.45
C MET A 92 -12.86 19.77 18.35
N THR A 93 -12.44 18.83 19.20
CA THR A 93 -11.09 18.24 19.18
C THR A 93 -10.89 17.45 17.89
N ILE A 94 -9.73 17.63 17.26
CA ILE A 94 -9.28 16.82 16.12
C ILE A 94 -8.56 15.60 16.67
N LEU A 95 -9.04 14.42 16.35
CA LEU A 95 -8.36 13.16 16.60
C LEU A 95 -7.24 13.03 15.56
N LEU A 96 -6.09 12.58 16.01
CA LEU A 96 -4.88 12.46 15.19
C LEU A 96 -4.28 11.06 15.33
N PRO A 97 -4.89 10.02 14.75
CA PRO A 97 -4.25 8.72 14.62
C PRO A 97 -2.96 8.83 13.84
N MET A 98 -1.92 8.17 14.36
CA MET A 98 -0.58 8.17 13.77
C MET A 98 -0.06 6.74 13.63
N ASP A 99 0.56 6.47 12.48
CA ASP A 99 1.39 5.30 12.25
C ASP A 99 2.87 5.70 12.38
N PHE A 100 3.63 4.91 13.13
CA PHE A 100 5.03 5.17 13.47
C PHE A 100 6.03 4.37 12.61
N GLY A 101 5.59 3.81 11.48
CA GLY A 101 6.43 3.04 10.57
C GLY A 101 7.59 3.86 9.96
N LEU A 102 8.34 3.23 9.03
CA LEU A 102 9.45 3.86 8.29
C LEU A 102 8.99 5.06 7.45
N SER A 103 7.70 5.13 7.15
CA SER A 103 7.04 6.26 6.48
C SER A 103 5.91 6.74 7.39
N PRO A 104 6.20 7.56 8.41
CA PRO A 104 5.21 8.02 9.34
C PRO A 104 4.03 8.69 8.66
N ALA A 105 2.83 8.44 9.19
CA ALA A 105 1.60 9.03 8.69
C ALA A 105 0.70 9.51 9.84
N ALA A 106 -0.11 10.51 9.56
CA ALA A 106 -1.14 11.01 10.46
C ALA A 106 -2.42 11.30 9.67
N VAL A 107 -3.57 10.94 10.23
CA VAL A 107 -4.88 11.13 9.59
C VAL A 107 -5.76 11.99 10.49
N PRO A 108 -5.80 13.32 10.31
CA PRO A 108 -6.69 14.17 11.09
C PRO A 108 -8.16 13.83 10.84
N MET A 109 -8.90 13.60 11.91
CA MET A 109 -10.32 13.26 11.84
C MET A 109 -11.14 13.85 12.99
N GLN A 110 -12.43 13.90 12.86
CA GLN A 110 -13.37 14.26 13.91
C GLN A 110 -14.54 13.30 13.92
N VAL A 111 -15.15 13.11 15.09
CA VAL A 111 -16.45 12.46 15.21
C VAL A 111 -17.50 13.55 15.34
N SER A 112 -18.41 13.64 14.38
CA SER A 112 -19.50 14.64 14.42
C SER A 112 -20.43 14.39 15.61
N PRO A 113 -21.25 15.37 16.02
CA PRO A 113 -22.26 15.17 17.07
C PRO A 113 -23.27 14.06 16.77
N ARG A 114 -23.40 13.67 15.51
CA ARG A 114 -24.25 12.55 15.05
C ARG A 114 -23.53 11.21 14.99
N GLY A 115 -22.28 11.13 15.49
CA GLY A 115 -21.48 9.91 15.48
C GLY A 115 -20.78 9.60 14.14
N THR A 116 -20.89 10.48 13.13
CA THR A 116 -20.22 10.25 11.85
C THR A 116 -18.73 10.56 11.96
N LEU A 117 -17.88 9.64 11.52
CA LEU A 117 -16.45 9.87 11.42
C LEU A 117 -16.15 10.70 10.17
N LEU A 118 -15.50 11.85 10.37
CA LEU A 118 -15.10 12.78 9.31
C LEU A 118 -13.58 12.68 9.15
N VAL A 119 -13.10 12.12 8.05
CA VAL A 119 -11.68 12.12 7.70
C VAL A 119 -11.38 13.44 7.00
N LEU A 120 -10.61 14.30 7.67
CA LEU A 120 -10.36 15.67 7.24
C LEU A 120 -9.16 15.80 6.31
N GLY A 121 -8.29 14.79 6.28
CA GLY A 121 -7.13 14.75 5.41
C GLY A 121 -6.11 13.72 5.85
N GLU A 122 -4.97 13.77 5.23
CA GLU A 122 -3.82 12.92 5.53
C GLU A 122 -2.53 13.73 5.51
N CYS A 123 -1.58 13.33 6.31
CA CYS A 123 -0.20 13.82 6.31
C CYS A 123 0.69 12.59 6.34
N CYS A 124 1.35 12.29 5.24
CA CYS A 124 2.22 11.14 5.10
C CYS A 124 3.50 11.50 4.36
N THR A 125 4.57 10.74 4.61
CA THR A 125 5.88 10.93 3.97
C THR A 125 6.04 9.92 2.84
N LEU A 126 5.35 10.13 1.72
CA LEU A 126 5.52 9.30 0.54
C LEU A 126 6.94 9.48 -0.01
N ASN A 127 7.57 8.37 -0.38
CA ASN A 127 8.91 8.33 -1.01
C ASN A 127 10.07 8.86 -0.15
N ARG A 128 9.89 9.00 1.16
CA ARG A 128 10.97 9.37 2.08
C ARG A 128 10.93 8.51 3.33
N SER A 129 12.00 7.79 3.59
CA SER A 129 12.23 7.22 4.91
C SER A 129 12.51 8.37 5.88
N MET A 130 11.71 8.49 6.92
CA MET A 130 11.83 9.58 7.89
C MET A 130 11.51 9.04 9.29
N GLY A 131 12.36 9.35 10.27
CA GLY A 131 12.08 8.99 11.65
C GLY A 131 10.88 9.76 12.22
N ILE A 132 10.13 9.12 13.08
CA ILE A 132 8.93 9.70 13.72
C ILE A 132 9.20 11.03 14.43
N ARG A 133 10.37 11.20 15.04
CA ARG A 133 10.74 12.47 15.71
C ARG A 133 10.82 13.64 14.73
N THR A 134 11.44 13.41 13.58
CA THR A 134 11.54 14.43 12.51
C THR A 134 10.16 14.73 11.93
N PHE A 135 9.34 13.71 11.68
CA PHE A 135 7.98 13.89 11.21
C PHE A 135 7.14 14.73 12.19
N ALA A 136 7.16 14.37 13.47
CA ALA A 136 6.36 15.04 14.50
C ALA A 136 6.81 16.49 14.76
N ARG A 137 8.10 16.81 14.56
CA ARG A 137 8.65 18.14 14.77
C ARG A 137 8.56 19.05 13.54
N ASP A 138 8.89 18.51 12.37
CA ASP A 138 9.19 19.33 11.19
C ASP A 138 8.11 19.24 10.09
N VAL A 139 7.32 18.17 10.05
CA VAL A 139 6.33 17.94 8.98
C VAL A 139 4.89 18.14 9.48
N LEU A 140 4.55 17.49 10.57
CA LEU A 140 3.17 17.46 11.06
C LEU A 140 2.67 18.83 11.56
N PRO A 141 3.41 19.61 12.38
CA PRO A 141 2.91 20.88 12.89
C PRO A 141 2.62 21.91 11.79
N PRO A 142 3.52 22.15 10.82
CA PRO A 142 3.23 23.07 9.72
C PRO A 142 2.01 22.63 8.89
N TYR A 143 1.86 21.32 8.64
CA TYR A 143 0.68 20.78 7.96
C TYR A 143 -0.62 21.09 8.73
N LEU A 144 -0.63 20.83 10.04
CA LEU A 144 -1.81 21.08 10.89
C LEU A 144 -2.17 22.56 10.97
N VAL A 145 -1.17 23.43 11.13
CA VAL A 145 -1.39 24.88 11.17
C VAL A 145 -1.93 25.41 9.84
N ASN A 146 -1.34 24.96 8.73
CA ASN A 146 -1.79 25.37 7.40
C ASN A 146 -3.21 24.92 7.09
N LYS A 147 -3.57 23.72 7.53
CA LYS A 147 -4.88 23.12 7.22
C LYS A 147 -6.01 23.57 8.15
N PHE A 148 -5.72 23.74 9.43
CA PHE A 148 -6.73 23.92 10.48
C PHE A 148 -6.58 25.22 11.27
N GLY A 149 -5.50 25.96 11.08
CA GLY A 149 -5.17 27.15 11.90
C GLY A 149 -4.46 26.76 13.20
N ARG A 150 -4.06 27.80 13.97
CA ARG A 150 -3.27 27.60 15.20
C ARG A 150 -4.09 27.19 16.42
N ASP A 151 -5.35 27.62 16.51
CA ASP A 151 -6.20 27.47 17.69
C ASP A 151 -7.06 26.21 17.62
N ARG A 152 -6.42 25.05 17.53
CA ARG A 152 -7.11 23.76 17.50
C ARG A 152 -6.61 22.84 18.59
N LYS A 153 -7.53 22.09 19.18
CA LYS A 153 -7.20 21.02 20.14
C LYS A 153 -7.01 19.72 19.37
N TYR A 154 -5.92 19.04 19.68
CA TYR A 154 -5.59 17.73 19.08
C TYR A 154 -5.53 16.66 20.15
N ARG A 155 -6.00 15.47 19.83
CA ARG A 155 -5.78 14.25 20.60
C ARG A 155 -5.04 13.25 19.73
N VAL A 156 -3.77 13.01 20.07
CA VAL A 156 -2.93 12.05 19.37
C VAL A 156 -3.32 10.64 19.80
N ILE A 157 -3.40 9.73 18.85
CA ILE A 157 -3.68 8.30 19.03
C ILE A 157 -2.59 7.56 18.27
N GLY A 158 -1.83 6.74 18.98
CA GLY A 158 -0.74 5.96 18.38
C GLY A 158 -0.87 4.49 18.72
N ASP A 159 -0.16 3.63 17.98
CA ASP A 159 -0.04 2.23 18.31
C ASP A 159 0.76 2.08 19.63
N PRO A 160 0.28 1.31 20.63
CA PRO A 160 1.03 0.98 21.82
C PRO A 160 2.40 0.35 21.56
N ALA A 161 2.56 -0.38 20.45
CA ALA A 161 3.85 -0.94 20.02
C ALA A 161 4.94 0.13 19.82
N GLY A 162 4.57 1.36 19.51
CA GLY A 162 5.51 2.49 19.41
C GLY A 162 6.14 2.91 20.75
N GLN A 163 5.68 2.37 21.89
CA GLN A 163 6.28 2.58 23.21
C GLN A 163 7.48 1.67 23.48
N HIS A 164 7.62 0.57 22.73
CA HIS A 164 8.79 -0.29 22.83
C HIS A 164 10.00 0.44 22.26
N ARG A 165 10.93 0.81 23.12
CA ARG A 165 12.24 1.31 22.70
C ARG A 165 12.93 0.17 21.94
N ALA A 166 13.40 0.43 20.73
CA ALA A 166 14.44 -0.39 20.14
C ALA A 166 15.66 -0.29 21.08
N GLU A 167 16.01 -1.41 21.71
CA GLU A 167 17.26 -1.58 22.42
C GLU A 167 18.43 -1.57 21.42
#